data_342a981b43872f9d0cc4ac95d2ebd85b
#
_entry.id   342a981b43872f9d0cc4ac95d2ebd85b
#
_cell.length_a   1.000
_cell.length_b   1.000
_cell.length_c   1.000
_cell.angle_alpha   90.00
_cell.angle_beta   90.00
_cell.angle_gamma   90.00
#
_symmetry.space_group_name_H-M   'P 1'
#
loop_
_entity.id
_entity.type
_entity.pdbx_description
1 polymer ?
#
loop_
_entity_poly.entity_id
_entity_poly.type
_entity_poly.pdbx_seq_one_letter_code
_entity_poly.pdbx_strand_id
1 'polypeptide(L)'
;MHAHTLVGWGGVVVAVLLHAPVAWADGDDPSLPPDKAVSLALTAHPDLRAAQVALSTAEATRSASALFLSNPSARAWGTPDGSRADLGLSQPMSLTGEGWHARRAAGFGVDAVGFSLDRSRRVLAARVRQAYVDAVVAVGVVEVAHDGSDLAARLSFAVTRKHEEGEASTLDLRLARLAEVQAATRLLQARRDESEALRRLAALVMTPVKTEDLVGDPLAVAPDIEAIHIGDRSDVDAAGAALKAARADLRRARAATIPAVSLGVSLEVEDGSTFVGPSVGVTLPLFDRNQVGRAQALGGVEIAEGELASVRARAETEQFTAAARLEEAEGAAEVAGADVEEARAALASIESGVLAGEIDLPTAVLLQAQVLQGEAAVVTLRGLLADARIDRLLSVDDDALLGGAR
;
A
#
# COMPACT_ATOMS: atom_id res chain seq x y z
N MET A 1 42.08 39.60 35.27
CA MET A 1 40.80 39.65 34.51
C MET A 1 40.98 38.86 33.25
N HIS A 2 40.55 37.60 33.27
CA HIS A 2 40.66 36.69 32.13
C HIS A 2 39.26 36.53 31.49
N ALA A 3 39.14 36.90 30.21
CA ALA A 3 37.94 36.65 29.39
C ALA A 3 38.16 35.32 28.63
N HIS A 4 37.41 34.28 28.99
CA HIS A 4 37.31 33.06 28.22
C HIS A 4 36.18 33.18 27.24
N THR A 5 36.50 33.22 25.96
CA THR A 5 35.55 33.07 24.87
C THR A 5 35.27 31.59 24.62
N LEU A 6 34.04 31.16 24.97
CA LEU A 6 33.53 29.84 24.63
C LEU A 6 32.99 29.88 23.16
N VAL A 7 33.63 29.06 22.35
CA VAL A 7 33.11 28.75 20.98
C VAL A 7 31.95 27.80 21.14
N GLY A 8 30.75 28.26 20.79
CA GLY A 8 29.52 27.48 20.80
C GLY A 8 29.46 26.52 19.61
N TRP A 9 29.33 25.24 19.91
CA TRP A 9 28.94 24.18 18.95
C TRP A 9 27.49 24.38 18.55
N GLY A 10 27.24 24.45 17.25
CA GLY A 10 25.89 24.50 16.68
C GLY A 10 25.09 23.24 16.98
N GLY A 11 24.21 23.32 17.94
CA GLY A 11 23.22 22.29 18.23
C GLY A 11 22.19 22.23 17.11
N VAL A 12 22.06 21.08 16.49
CA VAL A 12 20.91 20.74 15.62
C VAL A 12 19.68 20.67 16.51
N VAL A 13 18.81 21.66 16.44
CA VAL A 13 17.50 21.63 17.09
C VAL A 13 16.61 20.71 16.26
N VAL A 14 16.43 19.48 16.71
CA VAL A 14 15.37 18.59 16.22
C VAL A 14 14.05 19.16 16.77
N ALA A 15 13.33 19.91 15.95
CA ALA A 15 11.97 20.32 16.26
C ALA A 15 11.05 19.08 16.23
N VAL A 16 10.76 18.53 17.38
CA VAL A 16 9.67 17.58 17.56
C VAL A 16 8.36 18.35 17.36
N LEU A 17 7.82 18.29 16.17
CA LEU A 17 6.48 18.73 15.86
C LEU A 17 5.47 17.87 16.64
N LEU A 18 5.06 18.32 17.81
CA LEU A 18 3.87 17.85 18.49
C LEU A 18 2.68 18.06 17.54
N HIS A 19 2.20 16.98 16.95
CA HIS A 19 0.99 17.01 16.15
C HIS A 19 -0.17 17.36 17.06
N ALA A 20 -0.74 18.54 16.86
CA ALA A 20 -2.07 18.84 17.37
C ALA A 20 -3.06 17.82 16.81
N PRO A 21 -4.04 17.33 17.59
CA PRO A 21 -5.09 16.50 17.06
C PRO A 21 -5.81 17.27 15.96
N VAL A 22 -5.92 16.65 14.79
CA VAL A 22 -6.70 17.16 13.67
C VAL A 22 -8.11 17.35 14.19
N ALA A 23 -8.54 18.61 14.34
CA ALA A 23 -9.91 18.94 14.65
C ALA A 23 -10.77 18.42 13.48
N TRP A 24 -11.67 17.53 13.79
CA TRP A 24 -12.66 17.00 12.87
C TRP A 24 -13.54 18.18 12.43
N ALA A 25 -13.56 18.48 11.15
CA ALA A 25 -14.59 19.33 10.58
C ALA A 25 -15.88 18.51 10.63
N ASP A 26 -16.80 18.91 11.51
CA ASP A 26 -18.17 18.43 11.56
C ASP A 26 -18.84 18.71 10.23
N GLY A 27 -18.91 17.70 9.37
CA GLY A 27 -19.90 17.61 8.30
C GLY A 27 -20.98 16.66 8.80
N ASP A 28 -22.23 17.09 8.78
CA ASP A 28 -23.42 16.45 9.37
C ASP A 28 -23.83 15.10 8.76
N ASP A 29 -22.98 14.43 8.02
CA ASP A 29 -23.24 13.07 7.49
C ASP A 29 -22.29 12.05 8.15
N PRO A 30 -22.79 11.19 9.05
CA PRO A 30 -21.99 10.16 9.71
C PRO A 30 -21.49 9.10 8.73
N SER A 31 -21.96 9.07 7.47
CA SER A 31 -21.57 8.07 6.51
C SER A 31 -20.09 8.18 6.11
N LEU A 32 -19.45 7.03 6.00
CA LEU A 32 -18.09 6.86 5.53
C LEU A 32 -18.11 6.26 4.11
N PRO A 33 -18.35 7.07 3.06
CA PRO A 33 -18.31 6.53 1.70
C PRO A 33 -16.93 5.98 1.35
N PRO A 34 -16.82 5.02 0.41
CA PRO A 34 -15.58 4.35 0.06
C PRO A 34 -14.44 5.32 -0.28
N ASP A 35 -14.71 6.38 -1.02
CA ASP A 35 -13.70 7.38 -1.40
C ASP A 35 -13.18 8.18 -0.20
N LYS A 36 -14.05 8.48 0.78
CA LYS A 36 -13.63 9.12 2.03
C LYS A 36 -12.77 8.17 2.87
N ALA A 37 -13.10 6.88 2.92
CA ALA A 37 -12.27 5.87 3.58
C ALA A 37 -10.87 5.78 2.94
N VAL A 38 -10.79 5.75 1.61
CA VAL A 38 -9.53 5.79 0.86
C VAL A 38 -8.73 7.06 1.17
N SER A 39 -9.36 8.24 1.12
CA SER A 39 -8.67 9.52 1.38
C SER A 39 -8.11 9.61 2.81
N LEU A 40 -8.85 9.13 3.81
CA LEU A 40 -8.38 9.04 5.20
C LEU A 40 -7.16 8.12 5.33
N ALA A 41 -7.22 6.94 4.73
CA ALA A 41 -6.10 6.00 4.73
C ALA A 41 -4.86 6.59 4.06
N LEU A 42 -5.01 7.21 2.87
CA LEU A 42 -3.90 7.83 2.14
C LEU A 42 -3.22 8.98 2.91
N THR A 43 -3.95 9.65 3.79
CA THR A 43 -3.39 10.75 4.62
C THR A 43 -2.77 10.26 5.92
N ALA A 44 -3.32 9.22 6.54
CA ALA A 44 -2.97 8.80 7.90
C ALA A 44 -2.04 7.60 7.98
N HIS A 45 -2.03 6.71 6.94
CA HIS A 45 -1.38 5.41 7.03
C HIS A 45 0.16 5.52 7.16
N PRO A 46 0.78 4.84 8.13
CA PRO A 46 2.23 4.96 8.41
C PRO A 46 3.12 4.50 7.26
N ASP A 47 2.70 3.49 6.48
CA ASP A 47 3.49 2.98 5.35
C ASP A 47 3.68 4.04 4.26
N LEU A 48 2.67 4.89 4.00
CA LEU A 48 2.81 5.97 3.04
C LEU A 48 3.69 7.10 3.56
N ARG A 49 3.65 7.37 4.87
CA ARG A 49 4.59 8.32 5.48
C ARG A 49 6.02 7.86 5.32
N ALA A 50 6.30 6.56 5.52
CA ALA A 50 7.62 6.00 5.30
C ALA A 50 8.06 6.14 3.84
N ALA A 51 7.17 5.88 2.87
CA ALA A 51 7.45 6.05 1.45
C ALA A 51 7.69 7.52 1.07
N GLN A 52 6.95 8.47 1.66
CA GLN A 52 7.17 9.92 1.49
C GLN A 52 8.53 10.36 2.04
N VAL A 53 8.94 9.84 3.21
CA VAL A 53 10.27 10.10 3.77
C VAL A 53 11.37 9.52 2.86
N ALA A 54 11.15 8.35 2.26
CA ALA A 54 12.09 7.79 1.29
C ALA A 54 12.24 8.69 0.06
N LEU A 55 11.13 9.27 -0.45
CA LEU A 55 11.17 10.21 -1.57
C LEU A 55 11.94 11.49 -1.20
N SER A 56 11.63 12.12 -0.06
CA SER A 56 12.34 13.32 0.39
C SER A 56 13.83 13.06 0.64
N THR A 57 14.19 11.87 1.10
CA THR A 57 15.59 11.43 1.25
C THR A 57 16.28 11.28 -0.09
N ALA A 58 15.60 10.71 -1.09
CA ALA A 58 16.13 10.61 -2.46
C ALA A 58 16.35 11.99 -3.10
N GLU A 59 15.42 12.93 -2.89
CA GLU A 59 15.53 14.31 -3.35
C GLU A 59 16.70 15.05 -2.67
N ALA A 60 16.86 14.88 -1.36
CA ALA A 60 18.01 15.40 -0.63
C ALA A 60 19.33 14.83 -1.15
N THR A 61 19.38 13.52 -1.44
CA THR A 61 20.53 12.85 -2.04
C THR A 61 20.85 13.41 -3.44
N ARG A 62 19.83 13.64 -4.26
CA ARG A 62 20.00 14.29 -5.58
C ARG A 62 20.55 15.71 -5.43
N SER A 63 20.06 16.49 -4.47
CA SER A 63 20.52 17.84 -4.20
C SER A 63 21.99 17.86 -3.75
N ALA A 64 22.35 16.95 -2.84
CA ALA A 64 23.74 16.79 -2.38
C ALA A 64 24.68 16.34 -3.50
N SER A 65 24.21 15.46 -4.40
CA SER A 65 24.98 14.97 -5.55
C SER A 65 25.24 16.05 -6.61
N ALA A 66 24.59 17.22 -6.51
CA ALA A 66 24.79 18.33 -7.44
C ALA A 66 26.06 19.13 -7.15
N LEU A 67 26.72 18.90 -6.03
CA LEU A 67 27.95 19.62 -5.67
C LEU A 67 29.11 19.10 -6.52
N PHE A 68 29.62 19.95 -7.42
CA PHE A 68 30.78 19.65 -8.25
C PHE A 68 32.10 19.69 -7.49
N LEU A 69 32.09 20.20 -6.29
CA LEU A 69 33.24 20.44 -5.44
C LEU A 69 33.25 19.43 -4.30
N SER A 70 34.28 18.58 -4.25
CA SER A 70 34.59 17.83 -3.05
C SER A 70 35.15 18.76 -1.98
N ASN A 71 35.25 18.28 -0.72
CA ASN A 71 35.83 19.11 0.34
C ASN A 71 37.24 19.56 0.00
N PRO A 72 37.60 20.83 0.26
CA PRO A 72 38.98 21.27 0.16
C PRO A 72 39.87 20.51 1.12
N SER A 73 41.08 20.24 0.73
CA SER A 73 42.11 19.63 1.58
C SER A 73 43.14 20.67 1.98
N ALA A 74 43.41 20.72 3.28
CA ALA A 74 44.53 21.51 3.82
C ALA A 74 45.68 20.59 4.14
N ARG A 75 46.91 20.99 3.79
CA ARG A 75 48.16 20.30 4.11
C ARG A 75 49.05 21.25 4.86
N ALA A 76 49.65 20.78 5.92
CA ALA A 76 50.70 21.47 6.64
C ALA A 76 51.89 20.52 6.78
N TRP A 77 53.08 20.97 6.47
CA TRP A 77 54.30 20.23 6.57
C TRP A 77 55.43 21.18 7.06
N GLY A 78 56.35 20.70 7.84
CA GLY A 78 57.49 21.47 8.32
C GLY A 78 58.64 20.59 8.79
N THR A 79 59.86 21.14 8.77
CA THR A 79 61.05 20.48 9.30
C THR A 79 61.16 20.67 10.79
N PRO A 80 61.76 19.72 11.55
CA PRO A 80 61.91 19.83 13.01
C PRO A 80 62.75 21.00 13.49
N ASP A 81 63.69 21.46 12.63
CA ASP A 81 64.57 22.61 12.88
C ASP A 81 63.94 23.96 12.54
N GLY A 82 62.68 23.93 12.03
CA GLY A 82 61.95 25.15 11.67
C GLY A 82 62.47 25.88 10.43
N SER A 83 63.46 25.33 9.71
CA SER A 83 64.06 25.95 8.51
C SER A 83 63.05 26.02 7.35
N ARG A 84 62.10 25.08 7.27
CA ARG A 84 61.07 25.03 6.21
C ARG A 84 59.69 24.71 6.78
N ALA A 85 58.69 25.36 6.24
CA ALA A 85 57.29 25.04 6.50
C ALA A 85 56.47 25.29 5.21
N ASP A 86 55.55 24.37 4.91
CA ASP A 86 54.58 24.48 3.79
C ASP A 86 53.17 24.36 4.36
N LEU A 87 52.33 25.27 3.93
CA LEU A 87 50.91 25.29 4.17
C LEU A 87 50.16 25.34 2.84
N GLY A 88 49.52 24.27 2.45
CA GLY A 88 48.76 24.18 1.19
C GLY A 88 47.27 24.05 1.42
N LEU A 89 46.48 24.77 0.67
CA LEU A 89 45.03 24.58 0.53
C LEU A 89 44.75 24.17 -0.92
N SER A 90 44.13 23.02 -1.12
CA SER A 90 43.81 22.52 -2.46
C SER A 90 42.38 22.06 -2.58
N GLN A 91 41.76 22.37 -3.72
CA GLN A 91 40.42 21.98 -4.09
C GLN A 91 40.48 20.91 -5.16
N PRO A 92 40.08 19.65 -4.89
CA PRO A 92 39.93 18.63 -5.93
C PRO A 92 38.80 19.00 -6.88
N MET A 93 39.04 18.84 -8.18
CA MET A 93 38.05 19.08 -9.23
C MET A 93 37.85 17.80 -10.03
N SER A 94 36.62 17.34 -10.11
CA SER A 94 36.25 16.20 -10.95
C SER A 94 36.02 16.71 -12.40
N LEU A 95 37.06 16.68 -13.21
CA LEU A 95 36.95 17.00 -14.65
C LEU A 95 36.38 15.86 -15.49
N THR A 96 36.08 14.74 -14.87
CA THR A 96 35.77 13.44 -15.49
C THR A 96 34.28 13.23 -15.76
N GLY A 97 33.43 14.18 -15.37
CA GLY A 97 31.98 14.01 -15.43
C GLY A 97 31.41 13.07 -14.39
N GLU A 98 32.21 12.59 -13.41
CA GLU A 98 31.77 11.71 -12.34
C GLU A 98 30.60 12.32 -11.56
N GLY A 99 30.68 13.60 -11.16
CA GLY A 99 29.62 14.33 -10.49
C GLY A 99 28.35 14.45 -11.32
N TRP A 100 28.49 14.62 -12.64
CA TRP A 100 27.33 14.65 -13.54
C TRP A 100 26.63 13.29 -13.61
N HIS A 101 27.39 12.19 -13.69
CA HIS A 101 26.83 10.83 -13.66
C HIS A 101 26.20 10.50 -12.30
N ALA A 102 26.83 10.94 -11.19
CA ALA A 102 26.27 10.78 -9.86
C ALA A 102 24.91 11.51 -9.71
N ARG A 103 24.84 12.77 -10.15
CA ARG A 103 23.59 13.53 -10.17
C ARG A 103 22.52 12.88 -11.03
N ARG A 104 22.89 12.32 -12.17
CA ARG A 104 21.96 11.64 -13.07
C ARG A 104 21.46 10.33 -12.45
N ALA A 105 22.33 9.57 -11.79
CA ALA A 105 21.95 8.37 -11.07
C ALA A 105 20.96 8.69 -9.93
N ALA A 106 21.27 9.72 -9.13
CA ALA A 106 20.39 10.20 -8.07
C ALA A 106 19.04 10.72 -8.62
N GLY A 107 19.02 11.37 -9.80
CA GLY A 107 17.80 11.78 -10.48
C GLY A 107 16.89 10.60 -10.82
N PHE A 108 17.43 9.56 -11.45
CA PHE A 108 16.68 8.33 -11.72
C PHE A 108 16.30 7.59 -10.43
N GLY A 109 17.08 7.72 -9.36
CA GLY A 109 16.72 7.21 -8.02
C GLY A 109 15.48 7.90 -7.47
N VAL A 110 15.36 9.23 -7.63
CA VAL A 110 14.14 9.98 -7.27
C VAL A 110 12.94 9.49 -8.07
N ASP A 111 13.08 9.32 -9.39
CA ASP A 111 12.02 8.82 -10.25
C ASP A 111 11.56 7.42 -9.79
N ALA A 112 12.50 6.51 -9.51
CA ALA A 112 12.20 5.16 -9.04
C ALA A 112 11.40 5.15 -7.72
N VAL A 113 11.81 5.98 -6.75
CA VAL A 113 11.11 6.10 -5.46
C VAL A 113 9.74 6.77 -5.65
N GLY A 114 9.63 7.76 -6.53
CA GLY A 114 8.37 8.40 -6.88
C GLY A 114 7.34 7.41 -7.43
N PHE A 115 7.70 6.62 -8.44
CA PHE A 115 6.85 5.57 -8.99
C PHE A 115 6.50 4.49 -7.95
N SER A 116 7.43 4.13 -7.05
CA SER A 116 7.16 3.20 -5.95
C SER A 116 6.15 3.76 -4.95
N LEU A 117 6.20 5.06 -4.67
CA LEU A 117 5.20 5.74 -3.83
C LEU A 117 3.82 5.71 -4.50
N ASP A 118 3.74 6.00 -5.79
CA ASP A 118 2.47 5.97 -6.53
C ASP A 118 1.86 4.56 -6.54
N ARG A 119 2.68 3.52 -6.74
CA ARG A 119 2.23 2.13 -6.61
C ARG A 119 1.73 1.84 -5.18
N SER A 120 2.43 2.30 -4.15
CA SER A 120 2.04 2.09 -2.75
C SER A 120 0.71 2.75 -2.42
N ARG A 121 0.42 3.92 -2.99
CA ARG A 121 -0.87 4.60 -2.85
C ARG A 121 -2.02 3.77 -3.44
N ARG A 122 -1.86 3.26 -4.67
CA ARG A 122 -2.87 2.44 -5.34
C ARG A 122 -3.10 1.11 -4.63
N VAL A 123 -2.03 0.46 -4.18
CA VAL A 123 -2.13 -0.78 -3.39
C VAL A 123 -2.87 -0.55 -2.07
N LEU A 124 -2.59 0.56 -1.38
CA LEU A 124 -3.31 0.89 -0.15
C LEU A 124 -4.79 1.20 -0.44
N ALA A 125 -5.07 1.99 -1.48
CA ALA A 125 -6.44 2.30 -1.88
C ALA A 125 -7.24 1.04 -2.21
N ALA A 126 -6.66 0.12 -2.98
CA ALA A 126 -7.27 -1.17 -3.28
C ALA A 126 -7.56 -1.99 -2.01
N ARG A 127 -6.60 -2.09 -1.08
CA ARG A 127 -6.79 -2.80 0.20
C ARG A 127 -7.90 -2.18 1.05
N VAL A 128 -8.02 -0.84 1.06
CA VAL A 128 -9.09 -0.16 1.80
C VAL A 128 -10.44 -0.49 1.17
N ARG A 129 -10.55 -0.44 -0.16
CA ARG A 129 -11.78 -0.78 -0.87
C ARG A 129 -12.18 -2.25 -0.67
N GLN A 130 -11.24 -3.18 -0.75
CA GLN A 130 -11.47 -4.61 -0.47
C GLN A 130 -11.95 -4.83 0.97
N ALA A 131 -11.28 -4.23 1.96
CA ALA A 131 -11.71 -4.31 3.35
C ALA A 131 -13.08 -3.66 3.59
N TYR A 132 -13.44 -2.64 2.81
CA TYR A 132 -14.76 -2.03 2.84
C TYR A 132 -15.82 -2.96 2.23
N VAL A 133 -15.52 -3.61 1.10
CA VAL A 133 -16.37 -4.66 0.50
C VAL A 133 -16.61 -5.79 1.50
N ASP A 134 -15.55 -6.31 2.12
CA ASP A 134 -15.63 -7.34 3.16
C ASP A 134 -16.60 -6.94 4.29
N ALA A 135 -16.51 -5.68 4.75
CA ALA A 135 -17.36 -5.17 5.80
C ALA A 135 -18.83 -5.08 5.37
N VAL A 136 -19.10 -4.57 4.16
CA VAL A 136 -20.48 -4.48 3.62
C VAL A 136 -21.08 -5.87 3.42
N VAL A 137 -20.29 -6.81 2.87
CA VAL A 137 -20.72 -8.22 2.71
C VAL A 137 -21.05 -8.85 4.07
N ALA A 138 -20.18 -8.65 5.07
CA ALA A 138 -20.41 -9.19 6.40
C ALA A 138 -21.71 -8.64 7.06
N VAL A 139 -22.00 -7.35 6.87
CA VAL A 139 -23.28 -6.75 7.30
C VAL A 139 -24.47 -7.42 6.60
N GLY A 140 -24.41 -7.58 5.28
CA GLY A 140 -25.49 -8.27 4.54
C GLY A 140 -25.69 -9.72 4.97
N VAL A 141 -24.62 -10.45 5.28
CA VAL A 141 -24.71 -11.82 5.82
C VAL A 141 -25.33 -11.83 7.23
N VAL A 142 -25.06 -10.81 8.06
CA VAL A 142 -25.73 -10.68 9.38
C VAL A 142 -27.23 -10.46 9.20
N GLU A 143 -27.67 -9.65 8.25
CA GLU A 143 -29.10 -9.43 7.96
C GLU A 143 -29.79 -10.75 7.57
N VAL A 144 -29.22 -11.51 6.64
CA VAL A 144 -29.74 -12.83 6.24
C VAL A 144 -29.79 -13.79 7.41
N ALA A 145 -28.74 -13.84 8.24
CA ALA A 145 -28.68 -14.72 9.41
C ALA A 145 -29.68 -14.31 10.50
N HIS A 146 -29.96 -13.00 10.64
CA HIS A 146 -30.96 -12.47 11.57
C HIS A 146 -32.37 -12.90 11.15
N ASP A 147 -32.73 -12.68 9.88
CA ASP A 147 -34.02 -13.08 9.31
C ASP A 147 -34.24 -14.60 9.46
N GLY A 148 -33.18 -15.37 9.23
CA GLY A 148 -33.21 -16.82 9.44
C GLY A 148 -33.42 -17.22 10.90
N SER A 149 -32.81 -16.50 11.85
CA SER A 149 -32.96 -16.74 13.26
C SER A 149 -34.38 -16.42 13.75
N ASP A 150 -34.96 -15.33 13.26
CA ASP A 150 -36.33 -14.91 13.60
C ASP A 150 -37.36 -15.89 13.06
N LEU A 151 -37.16 -16.34 11.79
CA LEU A 151 -38.05 -17.34 11.20
C LEU A 151 -38.00 -18.68 11.96
N ALA A 152 -36.80 -19.16 12.31
CA ALA A 152 -36.64 -20.40 13.07
C ALA A 152 -37.28 -20.30 14.47
N ALA A 153 -37.18 -19.13 15.11
CA ALA A 153 -37.84 -18.89 16.41
C ALA A 153 -39.38 -18.92 16.29
N ARG A 154 -39.94 -18.27 15.24
CA ARG A 154 -41.39 -18.32 14.97
C ARG A 154 -41.88 -19.74 14.72
N LEU A 155 -41.17 -20.51 13.89
CA LEU A 155 -41.50 -21.90 13.61
C LEU A 155 -41.41 -22.77 14.86
N SER A 156 -40.36 -22.64 15.66
CA SER A 156 -40.21 -23.35 16.94
C SER A 156 -41.34 -23.07 17.91
N PHE A 157 -41.76 -21.81 18.01
CA PHE A 157 -42.92 -21.40 18.83
C PHE A 157 -44.23 -22.03 18.33
N ALA A 158 -44.50 -21.97 17.00
CA ALA A 158 -45.72 -22.54 16.43
C ALA A 158 -45.79 -24.06 16.64
N VAL A 159 -44.67 -24.79 16.43
CA VAL A 159 -44.60 -26.24 16.66
C VAL A 159 -44.75 -26.58 18.13
N THR A 160 -44.22 -25.76 19.04
CA THR A 160 -44.40 -25.96 20.50
C THR A 160 -45.88 -25.90 20.88
N ARG A 161 -46.62 -24.91 20.34
CA ARG A 161 -48.09 -24.81 20.58
C ARG A 161 -48.86 -25.99 20.00
N LYS A 162 -48.60 -26.38 18.76
CA LYS A 162 -49.21 -27.55 18.13
C LYS A 162 -48.93 -28.85 18.93
N HIS A 163 -47.74 -28.98 19.51
CA HIS A 163 -47.42 -30.13 20.36
C HIS A 163 -48.22 -30.13 21.68
N GLU A 164 -48.37 -28.95 22.32
CA GLU A 164 -49.20 -28.78 23.52
C GLU A 164 -50.69 -29.10 23.23
N GLU A 165 -51.15 -28.83 22.01
CA GLU A 165 -52.50 -29.14 21.53
C GLU A 165 -52.64 -30.61 21.06
N GLY A 166 -51.53 -31.37 21.00
CA GLY A 166 -51.51 -32.79 20.61
C GLY A 166 -51.45 -32.99 19.09
N GLU A 167 -51.23 -31.92 18.30
CA GLU A 167 -51.21 -31.93 16.82
C GLU A 167 -49.82 -32.12 16.22
N ALA A 168 -48.74 -31.95 17.01
CA ALA A 168 -47.35 -32.17 16.58
C ALA A 168 -46.67 -33.25 17.41
N SER A 169 -45.77 -34.00 16.76
CA SER A 169 -45.01 -35.06 17.43
C SER A 169 -43.87 -34.51 18.31
N THR A 170 -43.40 -35.32 19.27
CA THR A 170 -42.23 -34.99 20.07
C THR A 170 -40.97 -34.86 19.21
N LEU A 171 -40.92 -35.54 18.05
CA LEU A 171 -39.80 -35.44 17.09
C LEU A 171 -39.81 -34.07 16.42
N ASP A 172 -40.98 -33.59 15.97
CA ASP A 172 -41.13 -32.26 15.33
C ASP A 172 -40.70 -31.15 16.29
N LEU A 173 -41.12 -31.23 17.57
CA LEU A 173 -40.70 -30.29 18.59
C LEU A 173 -39.19 -30.26 18.77
N ARG A 174 -38.54 -31.43 18.79
CA ARG A 174 -37.08 -31.48 18.94
C ARG A 174 -36.36 -30.95 17.70
N LEU A 175 -36.85 -31.22 16.49
CA LEU A 175 -36.30 -30.72 15.24
C LEU A 175 -36.45 -29.18 15.16
N ALA A 176 -37.60 -28.64 15.52
CA ALA A 176 -37.83 -27.20 15.53
C ALA A 176 -36.84 -26.46 16.48
N ARG A 177 -36.69 -26.99 17.72
CA ARG A 177 -35.71 -26.43 18.67
C ARG A 177 -34.25 -26.55 18.20
N LEU A 178 -33.90 -27.66 17.56
CA LEU A 178 -32.56 -27.81 16.97
C LEU A 178 -32.30 -26.80 15.86
N ALA A 179 -33.29 -26.58 14.97
CA ALA A 179 -33.21 -25.58 13.90
C ALA A 179 -33.03 -24.16 14.45
N GLU A 180 -33.79 -23.81 15.53
CA GLU A 180 -33.65 -22.53 16.24
C GLU A 180 -32.21 -22.35 16.80
N VAL A 181 -31.66 -23.35 17.47
CA VAL A 181 -30.28 -23.31 18.01
C VAL A 181 -29.27 -23.17 16.90
N GLN A 182 -29.46 -23.86 15.76
CA GLN A 182 -28.55 -23.74 14.59
C GLN A 182 -28.62 -22.35 13.95
N ALA A 183 -29.82 -21.78 13.82
CA ALA A 183 -30.00 -20.43 13.29
C ALA A 183 -29.37 -19.36 14.19
N ALA A 184 -29.59 -19.45 15.51
CA ALA A 184 -28.96 -18.56 16.49
C ALA A 184 -27.42 -18.67 16.48
N THR A 185 -26.87 -19.87 16.26
CA THR A 185 -25.42 -20.09 16.13
C THR A 185 -24.87 -19.42 14.88
N ARG A 186 -25.56 -19.53 13.74
CA ARG A 186 -25.17 -18.86 12.48
C ARG A 186 -25.17 -17.33 12.64
N LEU A 187 -26.19 -16.77 13.27
CA LEU A 187 -26.26 -15.33 13.56
C LEU A 187 -25.08 -14.89 14.44
N LEU A 188 -24.75 -15.66 15.47
CA LEU A 188 -23.58 -15.34 16.32
C LEU A 188 -22.27 -15.38 15.53
N GLN A 189 -22.09 -16.33 14.62
CA GLN A 189 -20.94 -16.42 13.74
C GLN A 189 -20.87 -15.21 12.81
N ALA A 190 -21.96 -14.88 12.11
CA ALA A 190 -22.04 -13.73 11.22
C ALA A 190 -21.68 -12.40 11.93
N ARG A 191 -22.18 -12.17 13.15
CA ARG A 191 -21.83 -10.98 13.96
C ARG A 191 -20.35 -10.93 14.36
N ARG A 192 -19.72 -12.07 14.56
CA ARG A 192 -18.27 -12.13 14.81
C ARG A 192 -17.48 -11.74 13.55
N ASP A 193 -17.88 -12.27 12.41
CA ASP A 193 -17.25 -11.99 11.11
C ASP A 193 -17.40 -10.50 10.72
N GLU A 194 -18.60 -9.92 10.94
CA GLU A 194 -18.83 -8.48 10.81
C GLU A 194 -17.89 -7.66 11.70
N SER A 195 -17.82 -8.00 12.98
CA SER A 195 -16.95 -7.33 13.94
C SER A 195 -15.47 -7.40 13.55
N GLU A 196 -15.04 -8.50 12.92
CA GLU A 196 -13.68 -8.67 12.42
C GLU A 196 -13.45 -7.84 11.16
N ALA A 197 -14.38 -7.83 10.21
CA ALA A 197 -14.29 -7.04 8.99
C ALA A 197 -14.23 -5.53 9.30
N LEU A 198 -15.10 -5.03 10.18
CA LEU A 198 -15.08 -3.64 10.66
C LEU A 198 -13.74 -3.27 11.31
N ARG A 199 -13.15 -4.16 12.11
CA ARG A 199 -11.84 -3.92 12.73
C ARG A 199 -10.71 -3.88 11.69
N ARG A 200 -10.76 -4.72 10.65
CA ARG A 200 -9.77 -4.69 9.55
C ARG A 200 -9.85 -3.35 8.79
N LEU A 201 -11.06 -2.92 8.45
CA LEU A 201 -11.27 -1.63 7.80
C LEU A 201 -10.79 -0.48 8.68
N ALA A 202 -11.18 -0.46 9.96
CA ALA A 202 -10.77 0.57 10.93
C ALA A 202 -9.25 0.65 11.08
N ALA A 203 -8.54 -0.48 11.02
CA ALA A 203 -7.08 -0.52 11.08
C ALA A 203 -6.42 0.13 9.84
N LEU A 204 -7.01 -0.02 8.66
CA LEU A 204 -6.51 0.60 7.43
C LEU A 204 -6.81 2.09 7.35
N VAL A 205 -8.02 2.49 7.76
CA VAL A 205 -8.48 3.89 7.76
C VAL A 205 -7.89 4.67 8.95
N MET A 206 -7.32 3.97 9.94
CA MET A 206 -6.78 4.53 11.19
C MET A 206 -7.84 5.28 12.03
N THR A 207 -9.11 4.88 11.91
CA THR A 207 -10.26 5.50 12.57
C THR A 207 -11.27 4.40 12.94
N PRO A 208 -11.96 4.49 14.08
CA PRO A 208 -13.07 3.57 14.39
C PRO A 208 -14.15 3.66 13.32
N VAL A 209 -14.64 2.51 12.85
CA VAL A 209 -15.71 2.37 11.86
C VAL A 209 -16.83 1.56 12.47
N LYS A 210 -18.08 2.01 12.27
CA LYS A 210 -19.29 1.32 12.71
C LYS A 210 -20.10 0.86 11.50
N THR A 211 -21.00 -0.09 11.73
CA THR A 211 -21.92 -0.62 10.71
C THR A 211 -22.76 0.49 10.06
N GLU A 212 -23.25 1.44 10.86
CA GLU A 212 -24.06 2.58 10.41
C GLU A 212 -23.34 3.56 9.49
N ASP A 213 -21.99 3.52 9.48
CA ASP A 213 -21.14 4.39 8.65
C ASP A 213 -21.01 3.85 7.22
N LEU A 214 -21.37 2.58 6.97
CA LEU A 214 -21.14 1.91 5.69
C LEU A 214 -22.27 2.16 4.67
N VAL A 215 -21.91 2.23 3.40
CA VAL A 215 -22.86 2.26 2.28
C VAL A 215 -23.22 0.82 1.87
N GLY A 216 -24.50 0.52 1.73
CA GLY A 216 -25.06 -0.83 1.74
C GLY A 216 -24.89 -1.72 0.50
N ASP A 217 -24.26 -1.29 -0.60
CA ASP A 217 -24.05 -2.15 -1.79
C ASP A 217 -22.57 -2.41 -2.05
N PRO A 218 -22.10 -3.68 -1.99
CA PRO A 218 -20.72 -4.03 -2.31
C PRO A 218 -20.27 -3.53 -3.69
N LEU A 219 -21.14 -3.54 -4.69
CA LEU A 219 -20.82 -3.11 -6.05
C LEU A 219 -20.61 -1.59 -6.14
N ALA A 220 -21.26 -0.80 -5.28
CA ALA A 220 -21.05 0.65 -5.23
C ALA A 220 -19.67 1.05 -4.69
N VAL A 221 -18.95 0.12 -4.06
CA VAL A 221 -17.59 0.35 -3.53
C VAL A 221 -16.53 0.30 -4.62
N ALA A 222 -16.73 -0.57 -5.60
CA ALA A 222 -15.81 -0.71 -6.74
C ALA A 222 -16.11 0.38 -7.78
N PRO A 223 -15.11 1.14 -8.26
CA PRO A 223 -15.31 2.07 -9.37
C PRO A 223 -15.73 1.34 -10.64
N ASP A 224 -16.48 2.03 -11.49
CA ASP A 224 -16.87 1.49 -12.79
C ASP A 224 -15.68 1.30 -13.73
N ILE A 225 -15.68 0.17 -14.47
CA ILE A 225 -14.60 -0.21 -15.38
C ILE A 225 -14.96 0.21 -16.83
N GLU A 226 -15.47 1.43 -17.02
CA GLU A 226 -15.93 1.87 -18.37
C GLU A 226 -14.78 2.13 -19.36
N ALA A 227 -13.58 2.46 -18.89
CA ALA A 227 -12.41 2.69 -19.76
C ALA A 227 -11.11 2.32 -19.03
N ILE A 228 -10.68 1.07 -19.20
CA ILE A 228 -9.35 0.68 -18.68
C ILE A 228 -8.29 1.36 -19.54
N HIS A 229 -7.60 2.35 -18.98
CA HIS A 229 -6.35 2.84 -19.55
C HIS A 229 -5.26 1.82 -19.22
N ILE A 230 -4.84 1.06 -20.25
CA ILE A 230 -3.64 0.21 -20.12
C ILE A 230 -2.45 1.15 -20.20
N GLY A 231 -2.09 1.73 -19.05
CA GLY A 231 -0.87 2.51 -18.87
C GLY A 231 0.31 1.62 -18.46
N ASP A 232 1.50 2.18 -18.50
CA ASP A 232 2.66 1.54 -17.90
C ASP A 232 2.45 1.51 -16.36
N ARG A 233 2.58 0.34 -15.75
CA ARG A 233 2.44 0.18 -14.30
C ARG A 233 3.58 0.88 -13.56
N SER A 234 3.23 1.56 -12.48
CA SER A 234 4.21 2.31 -11.67
C SER A 234 5.33 1.44 -11.10
N ASP A 235 5.09 0.16 -10.81
CA ASP A 235 6.14 -0.74 -10.35
C ASP A 235 7.12 -1.13 -11.48
N VAL A 236 6.64 -1.25 -12.72
CA VAL A 236 7.48 -1.46 -13.90
C VAL A 236 8.30 -0.21 -14.19
N ASP A 237 7.69 0.99 -14.09
CA ASP A 237 8.39 2.25 -14.24
C ASP A 237 9.44 2.47 -13.16
N ALA A 238 9.12 2.12 -11.91
CA ALA A 238 10.08 2.16 -10.80
C ALA A 238 11.30 1.28 -11.07
N ALA A 239 11.11 0.04 -11.49
CA ALA A 239 12.19 -0.89 -11.84
C ALA A 239 12.98 -0.38 -13.07
N GLY A 240 12.29 0.20 -14.07
CA GLY A 240 12.92 0.83 -15.23
C GLY A 240 13.79 2.04 -14.85
N ALA A 241 13.32 2.87 -13.92
CA ALA A 241 14.09 4.00 -13.40
C ALA A 241 15.28 3.52 -12.56
N ALA A 242 15.12 2.48 -11.74
CA ALA A 242 16.21 1.86 -10.99
C ALA A 242 17.32 1.31 -11.93
N LEU A 243 16.95 0.67 -13.04
CA LEU A 243 17.90 0.24 -14.06
C LEU A 243 18.65 1.44 -14.69
N LYS A 244 17.94 2.53 -14.99
CA LYS A 244 18.59 3.76 -15.51
C LYS A 244 19.58 4.34 -14.49
N ALA A 245 19.25 4.30 -13.19
CA ALA A 245 20.12 4.70 -12.10
C ALA A 245 21.38 3.83 -12.04
N ALA A 246 21.24 2.50 -12.03
CA ALA A 246 22.35 1.55 -12.02
C ALA A 246 23.30 1.73 -13.24
N ARG A 247 22.74 1.97 -14.44
CA ARG A 247 23.53 2.27 -15.64
C ARG A 247 24.26 3.62 -15.54
N ALA A 248 23.70 4.60 -14.85
CA ALA A 248 24.37 5.88 -14.59
C ALA A 248 25.50 5.71 -13.57
N ASP A 249 25.31 4.88 -12.53
CA ASP A 249 26.35 4.53 -11.56
C ASP A 249 27.52 3.76 -12.20
N LEU A 250 27.25 2.85 -13.14
CA LEU A 250 28.31 2.19 -13.91
C LEU A 250 29.14 3.22 -14.72
N ARG A 251 28.47 4.22 -15.32
CA ARG A 251 29.18 5.30 -16.01
C ARG A 251 30.02 6.14 -15.04
N ARG A 252 29.48 6.43 -13.85
CA ARG A 252 30.22 7.10 -12.78
C ARG A 252 31.47 6.30 -12.37
N ALA A 253 31.31 5.00 -12.12
CA ALA A 253 32.43 4.13 -11.74
C ALA A 253 33.51 4.02 -12.82
N ARG A 254 33.13 4.13 -14.10
CA ARG A 254 34.06 4.21 -15.23
C ARG A 254 34.74 5.58 -15.29
N ALA A 255 34.03 6.68 -15.05
CA ALA A 255 34.60 8.03 -15.04
C ALA A 255 35.63 8.22 -13.94
N ALA A 256 35.45 7.56 -12.77
CA ALA A 256 36.40 7.58 -11.68
C ALA A 256 37.77 6.93 -11.97
N THR A 257 37.96 6.33 -13.16
CA THR A 257 39.27 5.82 -13.63
C THR A 257 40.17 6.91 -14.20
N ILE A 258 39.62 8.10 -14.47
CA ILE A 258 40.37 9.21 -15.06
C ILE A 258 41.08 9.98 -13.93
N PRO A 259 42.33 10.48 -14.17
CA PRO A 259 43.06 11.23 -13.15
C PRO A 259 42.27 12.42 -12.59
N ALA A 260 42.26 12.57 -11.26
CA ALA A 260 41.70 13.76 -10.63
C ALA A 260 42.71 14.90 -10.61
N VAL A 261 42.27 16.12 -10.91
CA VAL A 261 43.09 17.33 -10.85
C VAL A 261 42.67 18.15 -9.63
N SER A 262 43.64 18.66 -8.87
CA SER A 262 43.40 19.60 -7.78
C SER A 262 44.09 20.93 -8.07
N LEU A 263 43.38 22.02 -7.81
CA LEU A 263 43.93 23.37 -7.87
C LEU A 263 44.02 23.92 -6.46
N GLY A 264 45.10 24.61 -6.13
CA GLY A 264 45.31 25.12 -4.79
C GLY A 264 46.23 26.32 -4.75
N VAL A 265 46.48 26.75 -3.52
CA VAL A 265 47.48 27.77 -3.17
C VAL A 265 48.38 27.17 -2.10
N SER A 266 49.66 27.34 -2.24
CA SER A 266 50.70 26.97 -1.25
C SER A 266 51.37 28.20 -0.71
N LEU A 267 51.64 28.18 0.59
CA LEU A 267 52.48 29.12 1.33
C LEU A 267 53.68 28.35 1.79
N GLU A 268 54.85 28.69 1.26
CA GLU A 268 56.13 28.06 1.63
C GLU A 268 56.97 29.08 2.36
N VAL A 269 57.50 28.66 3.50
CA VAL A 269 58.47 29.44 4.27
C VAL A 269 59.82 28.69 4.27
N GLU A 270 60.83 29.32 3.74
CA GLU A 270 62.20 28.77 3.68
C GLU A 270 63.20 29.80 4.13
N ASP A 271 63.97 29.48 5.14
CA ASP A 271 65.05 30.34 5.69
C ASP A 271 64.60 31.82 5.94
N GLY A 272 63.40 32.00 6.48
CA GLY A 272 62.81 33.33 6.80
C GLY A 272 62.19 34.07 5.59
N SER A 273 62.26 33.50 4.40
CA SER A 273 61.56 34.00 3.22
C SER A 273 60.20 33.32 2.99
N THR A 274 59.17 34.08 2.68
CA THR A 274 57.83 33.55 2.49
C THR A 274 57.44 33.62 1.00
N PHE A 275 57.04 32.50 0.42
CA PHE A 275 56.59 32.39 -0.96
C PHE A 275 55.14 31.95 -0.97
N VAL A 276 54.31 32.64 -1.77
CA VAL A 276 52.90 32.25 -2.03
C VAL A 276 52.74 31.99 -3.50
N GLY A 277 52.23 30.82 -3.86
CA GLY A 277 52.06 30.44 -5.25
C GLY A 277 50.88 29.51 -5.52
N PRO A 278 50.41 29.45 -6.77
CA PRO A 278 49.42 28.47 -7.19
C PRO A 278 50.01 27.07 -7.17
N SER A 279 49.23 26.08 -6.77
CA SER A 279 49.61 24.66 -6.82
C SER A 279 48.63 23.87 -7.68
N VAL A 280 49.17 22.93 -8.47
CA VAL A 280 48.40 21.99 -9.27
C VAL A 280 48.82 20.59 -8.90
N GLY A 281 47.86 19.78 -8.52
CA GLY A 281 48.06 18.36 -8.20
C GLY A 281 47.32 17.47 -9.19
N VAL A 282 47.94 16.37 -9.60
CA VAL A 282 47.31 15.34 -10.46
C VAL A 282 47.48 13.99 -9.77
N THR A 283 46.36 13.33 -9.46
CA THR A 283 46.40 11.97 -8.90
C THR A 283 46.32 10.96 -10.03
N LEU A 284 47.43 10.22 -10.27
CA LEU A 284 47.49 9.22 -11.32
C LEU A 284 47.06 7.85 -10.79
N PRO A 285 45.99 7.25 -11.28
CA PRO A 285 45.47 5.93 -10.84
C PRO A 285 46.29 4.81 -11.52
N LEU A 286 47.54 4.59 -11.05
CA LEU A 286 48.41 3.59 -11.64
C LEU A 286 48.03 2.16 -11.24
N PHE A 287 47.67 1.94 -9.99
CA PHE A 287 47.38 0.62 -9.41
C PHE A 287 45.90 0.42 -9.15
N ASP A 288 45.24 1.37 -8.51
CA ASP A 288 43.81 1.36 -8.32
C ASP A 288 43.10 2.20 -9.39
N ARG A 289 42.48 1.50 -10.34
CA ARG A 289 41.66 2.06 -11.43
C ARG A 289 40.16 1.84 -11.15
N ASN A 290 39.77 1.88 -9.90
CA ASN A 290 38.38 1.64 -9.45
C ASN A 290 37.84 0.28 -9.93
N GLN A 291 38.66 -0.77 -9.94
CA GLN A 291 38.26 -2.09 -10.44
C GLN A 291 37.09 -2.65 -9.64
N VAL A 292 37.13 -2.51 -8.29
CA VAL A 292 36.09 -2.98 -7.38
C VAL A 292 34.77 -2.22 -7.61
N GLY A 293 34.83 -0.89 -7.66
CA GLY A 293 33.63 -0.07 -7.91
C GLY A 293 32.98 -0.36 -9.27
N ARG A 294 33.80 -0.63 -10.30
CA ARG A 294 33.30 -1.02 -11.61
C ARG A 294 32.64 -2.39 -11.61
N ALA A 295 33.24 -3.37 -10.92
CA ALA A 295 32.66 -4.72 -10.80
C ALA A 295 31.33 -4.68 -10.05
N GLN A 296 31.28 -3.94 -8.93
CA GLN A 296 30.04 -3.74 -8.17
C GLN A 296 28.95 -3.04 -9.00
N ALA A 297 29.30 -1.97 -9.72
CA ALA A 297 28.35 -1.25 -10.56
C ALA A 297 27.86 -2.10 -11.75
N LEU A 298 28.70 -2.99 -12.30
CA LEU A 298 28.30 -3.92 -13.35
C LEU A 298 27.31 -4.95 -12.79
N GLY A 299 27.61 -5.57 -11.64
CA GLY A 299 26.68 -6.47 -10.96
C GLY A 299 25.36 -5.78 -10.59
N GLY A 300 25.40 -4.51 -10.20
CA GLY A 300 24.21 -3.72 -9.94
C GLY A 300 23.32 -3.53 -11.18
N VAL A 301 23.90 -3.40 -12.38
CA VAL A 301 23.12 -3.36 -13.63
C VAL A 301 22.48 -4.70 -13.93
N GLU A 302 23.21 -5.81 -13.78
CA GLU A 302 22.67 -7.16 -14.01
C GLU A 302 21.51 -7.49 -13.04
N ILE A 303 21.65 -7.12 -11.77
CA ILE A 303 20.57 -7.27 -10.77
C ILE A 303 19.34 -6.45 -11.20
N ALA A 304 19.53 -5.17 -11.56
CA ALA A 304 18.41 -4.30 -11.95
C ALA A 304 17.73 -4.74 -13.26
N GLU A 305 18.46 -5.34 -14.20
CA GLU A 305 17.90 -5.95 -15.42
C GLU A 305 17.04 -7.19 -15.07
N GLY A 306 17.53 -8.05 -14.20
CA GLY A 306 16.79 -9.21 -13.71
C GLY A 306 15.53 -8.81 -12.95
N GLU A 307 15.62 -7.77 -12.12
CA GLU A 307 14.49 -7.25 -11.35
C GLU A 307 13.40 -6.65 -12.25
N LEU A 308 13.78 -5.85 -13.26
CA LEU A 308 12.83 -5.32 -14.24
C LEU A 308 12.14 -6.45 -15.02
N ALA A 309 12.87 -7.48 -15.45
CA ALA A 309 12.29 -8.64 -16.13
C ALA A 309 11.29 -9.39 -15.22
N SER A 310 11.63 -9.58 -13.95
CA SER A 310 10.78 -10.22 -12.95
C SER A 310 9.50 -9.43 -12.67
N VAL A 311 9.61 -8.09 -12.51
CA VAL A 311 8.44 -7.21 -12.27
C VAL A 311 7.51 -7.22 -13.48
N ARG A 312 8.04 -7.15 -14.71
CA ARG A 312 7.23 -7.25 -15.93
C ARG A 312 6.47 -8.56 -16.04
N ALA A 313 7.14 -9.69 -15.83
CA ALA A 313 6.50 -11.00 -15.89
C ALA A 313 5.38 -11.13 -14.83
N ARG A 314 5.61 -10.61 -13.61
CA ARG A 314 4.57 -10.54 -12.57
C ARG A 314 3.40 -9.65 -12.99
N ALA A 315 3.68 -8.46 -13.53
CA ALA A 315 2.65 -7.55 -13.99
C ALA A 315 1.75 -8.17 -15.07
N GLU A 316 2.35 -8.83 -16.07
CA GLU A 316 1.61 -9.55 -17.12
C GLU A 316 0.74 -10.68 -16.54
N THR A 317 1.30 -11.46 -15.60
CA THR A 317 0.56 -12.55 -14.94
C THR A 317 -0.61 -12.01 -14.11
N GLU A 318 -0.40 -10.93 -13.35
CA GLU A 318 -1.44 -10.30 -12.53
C GLU A 318 -2.55 -9.73 -13.41
N GLN A 319 -2.21 -9.07 -14.52
CA GLN A 319 -3.19 -8.52 -15.46
C GLN A 319 -4.06 -9.62 -16.08
N PHE A 320 -3.42 -10.73 -16.52
CA PHE A 320 -4.13 -11.87 -17.07
C PHE A 320 -5.04 -12.54 -16.03
N THR A 321 -4.51 -12.77 -14.83
CA THR A 321 -5.27 -13.42 -13.75
C THR A 321 -6.45 -12.55 -13.28
N ALA A 322 -6.24 -11.24 -13.16
CA ALA A 322 -7.30 -10.32 -12.76
C ALA A 322 -8.41 -10.22 -13.81
N ALA A 323 -8.06 -10.26 -15.11
CA ALA A 323 -9.04 -10.29 -16.18
C ALA A 323 -9.90 -11.57 -16.16
N ALA A 324 -9.25 -12.74 -16.00
CA ALA A 324 -9.96 -14.02 -15.94
C ALA A 324 -10.87 -14.11 -14.69
N ARG A 325 -10.43 -13.61 -13.53
CA ARG A 325 -11.25 -13.58 -12.30
C ARG A 325 -12.48 -12.68 -12.47
N LEU A 326 -12.30 -11.54 -13.14
CA LEU A 326 -13.43 -10.64 -13.40
C LEU A 326 -14.48 -11.31 -14.28
N GLU A 327 -14.07 -11.92 -15.40
CA GLU A 327 -14.96 -12.65 -16.30
C GLU A 327 -15.71 -13.78 -15.59
N GLU A 328 -15.01 -14.55 -14.74
CA GLU A 328 -15.60 -15.62 -13.93
C GLU A 328 -16.62 -15.08 -12.92
N ALA A 329 -16.27 -13.98 -12.22
CA ALA A 329 -17.16 -13.36 -11.23
C ALA A 329 -18.40 -12.72 -11.89
N GLU A 330 -18.26 -12.09 -13.05
CA GLU A 330 -19.38 -11.55 -13.83
C GLU A 330 -20.33 -12.66 -14.28
N GLY A 331 -19.82 -13.75 -14.83
CA GLY A 331 -20.62 -14.90 -15.22
C GLY A 331 -21.35 -15.56 -14.05
N ALA A 332 -20.69 -15.68 -12.87
CA ALA A 332 -21.33 -16.21 -11.67
C ALA A 332 -22.44 -15.29 -11.14
N ALA A 333 -22.21 -13.97 -11.16
CA ALA A 333 -23.19 -12.99 -10.69
C ALA A 333 -24.42 -12.90 -11.58
N GLU A 334 -24.27 -13.06 -12.89
CA GLU A 334 -25.38 -13.11 -13.85
C GLU A 334 -26.33 -14.30 -13.59
N VAL A 335 -25.74 -15.48 -13.34
CA VAL A 335 -26.53 -16.71 -13.04
C VAL A 335 -27.23 -16.59 -11.68
N ALA A 336 -26.54 -16.05 -10.65
CA ALA A 336 -27.10 -16.00 -9.29
C ALA A 336 -28.16 -14.92 -9.07
N GLY A 337 -28.16 -13.84 -9.88
CA GLY A 337 -29.05 -12.67 -9.67
C GLY A 337 -30.51 -12.94 -9.91
N ALA A 338 -30.86 -13.86 -10.84
CA ALA A 338 -32.24 -14.15 -11.22
C ALA A 338 -33.00 -15.04 -10.20
N ASP A 339 -32.28 -15.97 -9.56
CA ASP A 339 -32.93 -17.04 -8.76
C ASP A 339 -33.22 -16.64 -7.29
N VAL A 340 -32.57 -15.60 -6.77
CA VAL A 340 -32.66 -15.25 -5.34
C VAL A 340 -33.93 -14.49 -4.96
N GLU A 341 -34.40 -13.60 -5.81
CA GLU A 341 -35.67 -12.90 -5.55
C GLU A 341 -36.88 -13.90 -5.58
N GLU A 342 -36.81 -14.90 -6.45
CA GLU A 342 -37.79 -15.97 -6.49
C GLU A 342 -37.73 -16.88 -5.25
N ALA A 343 -36.50 -17.20 -4.80
CA ALA A 343 -36.26 -17.96 -3.59
C ALA A 343 -36.72 -17.23 -2.32
N ARG A 344 -36.54 -15.90 -2.24
CA ARG A 344 -37.02 -15.07 -1.12
C ARG A 344 -38.54 -15.06 -1.05
N ALA A 345 -39.22 -14.99 -2.17
CA ALA A 345 -40.67 -15.11 -2.21
C ALA A 345 -41.16 -16.50 -1.73
N ALA A 346 -40.35 -17.54 -1.93
CA ALA A 346 -40.66 -18.88 -1.47
C ALA A 346 -40.60 -19.01 0.07
N LEU A 347 -39.73 -18.23 0.79
CA LEU A 347 -39.67 -18.27 2.27
C LEU A 347 -40.99 -17.92 2.94
N ALA A 348 -41.68 -16.89 2.45
CA ALA A 348 -43.02 -16.51 2.99
C ALA A 348 -44.05 -17.63 2.78
N SER A 349 -43.94 -18.38 1.68
CA SER A 349 -44.81 -19.51 1.37
C SER A 349 -44.53 -20.73 2.25
N ILE A 350 -43.28 -20.95 2.67
CA ILE A 350 -42.92 -22.06 3.57
C ILE A 350 -43.59 -21.90 4.95
N GLU A 351 -43.57 -20.70 5.54
CA GLU A 351 -44.17 -20.45 6.85
C GLU A 351 -45.70 -20.71 6.79
N SER A 352 -46.38 -20.20 5.76
CA SER A 352 -47.82 -20.40 5.59
C SER A 352 -48.15 -21.87 5.33
N GLY A 353 -47.35 -22.60 4.54
CA GLY A 353 -47.54 -24.01 4.25
C GLY A 353 -47.41 -24.92 5.44
N VAL A 354 -46.46 -24.63 6.37
CA VAL A 354 -46.31 -25.34 7.65
C VAL A 354 -47.50 -25.08 8.58
N LEU A 355 -47.94 -23.83 8.63
CA LEU A 355 -49.11 -23.48 9.48
C LEU A 355 -50.41 -24.11 8.95
N ALA A 356 -50.59 -24.22 7.63
CA ALA A 356 -51.68 -24.88 6.97
C ALA A 356 -51.59 -26.41 7.02
N GLY A 357 -50.48 -27.00 7.38
CA GLY A 357 -50.25 -28.45 7.37
C GLY A 357 -49.95 -29.02 5.97
N GLU A 358 -49.65 -28.17 4.98
CA GLU A 358 -49.37 -28.57 3.60
C GLU A 358 -47.90 -28.98 3.43
N ILE A 359 -46.99 -28.45 4.26
CA ILE A 359 -45.55 -28.79 4.26
C ILE A 359 -45.20 -29.38 5.63
N ASP A 360 -44.53 -30.53 5.62
CA ASP A 360 -44.03 -31.14 6.85
C ASP A 360 -42.79 -30.36 7.38
N LEU A 361 -42.65 -30.34 8.71
CA LEU A 361 -41.61 -29.54 9.37
C LEU A 361 -40.18 -29.86 8.94
N PRO A 362 -39.76 -31.13 8.76
CA PRO A 362 -38.41 -31.46 8.26
C PRO A 362 -38.13 -30.85 6.90
N THR A 363 -39.09 -30.93 5.98
CA THR A 363 -38.98 -30.31 4.63
C THR A 363 -38.90 -28.77 4.72
N ALA A 364 -39.72 -28.15 5.57
CA ALA A 364 -39.70 -26.70 5.77
C ALA A 364 -38.32 -26.22 6.29
N VAL A 365 -37.78 -26.90 7.31
CA VAL A 365 -36.45 -26.56 7.87
C VAL A 365 -35.34 -26.71 6.82
N LEU A 366 -35.40 -27.75 6.00
CA LEU A 366 -34.43 -27.96 4.93
C LEU A 366 -34.52 -26.85 3.84
N LEU A 367 -35.73 -26.55 3.36
CA LEU A 367 -35.96 -25.52 2.35
C LEU A 367 -35.54 -24.15 2.87
N GLN A 368 -35.91 -23.80 4.11
CA GLN A 368 -35.47 -22.56 4.75
C GLN A 368 -33.94 -22.45 4.80
N ALA A 369 -33.26 -23.53 5.22
CA ALA A 369 -31.79 -23.51 5.28
C ALA A 369 -31.15 -23.32 3.91
N GLN A 370 -31.71 -23.92 2.84
CA GLN A 370 -31.22 -23.80 1.48
C GLN A 370 -31.44 -22.37 0.92
N VAL A 371 -32.60 -21.79 1.13
CA VAL A 371 -32.89 -20.43 0.66
C VAL A 371 -31.99 -19.41 1.34
N LEU A 372 -31.86 -19.44 2.67
CA LEU A 372 -30.97 -18.54 3.40
C LEU A 372 -29.49 -18.71 3.02
N GLN A 373 -29.09 -19.95 2.73
CA GLN A 373 -27.72 -20.20 2.22
C GLN A 373 -27.55 -19.61 0.81
N GLY A 374 -28.57 -19.68 -0.04
CA GLY A 374 -28.58 -19.04 -1.37
C GLY A 374 -28.48 -17.52 -1.27
N GLU A 375 -29.28 -16.89 -0.40
CA GLU A 375 -29.24 -15.43 -0.16
C GLU A 375 -27.84 -14.98 0.32
N ALA A 376 -27.27 -15.66 1.31
CA ALA A 376 -25.92 -15.35 1.80
C ALA A 376 -24.85 -15.56 0.70
N ALA A 377 -25.03 -16.56 -0.17
CA ALA A 377 -24.14 -16.80 -1.30
C ALA A 377 -24.18 -15.66 -2.32
N VAL A 378 -25.36 -15.07 -2.60
CA VAL A 378 -25.49 -13.92 -3.52
C VAL A 378 -24.84 -12.68 -2.97
N VAL A 379 -25.01 -12.37 -1.67
CA VAL A 379 -24.31 -11.27 -1.01
C VAL A 379 -22.81 -11.45 -1.16
N THR A 380 -22.30 -12.68 -0.93
CA THR A 380 -20.89 -13.01 -1.08
C THR A 380 -20.41 -12.89 -2.54
N LEU A 381 -21.19 -13.34 -3.53
CA LEU A 381 -20.87 -13.23 -4.95
C LEU A 381 -20.76 -11.76 -5.40
N ARG A 382 -21.64 -10.88 -4.93
CA ARG A 382 -21.53 -9.43 -5.19
C ARG A 382 -20.24 -8.87 -4.62
N GLY A 383 -19.82 -9.31 -3.43
CA GLY A 383 -18.52 -8.97 -2.87
C GLY A 383 -17.35 -9.45 -3.72
N LEU A 384 -17.38 -10.72 -4.15
CA LEU A 384 -16.34 -11.29 -5.02
C LEU A 384 -16.25 -10.55 -6.37
N LEU A 385 -17.36 -10.13 -6.95
CA LEU A 385 -17.37 -9.32 -8.15
C LEU A 385 -16.77 -7.93 -7.93
N ALA A 386 -17.10 -7.28 -6.80
CA ALA A 386 -16.52 -6.01 -6.43
C ALA A 386 -15.00 -6.12 -6.22
N ASP A 387 -14.53 -7.16 -5.55
CA ASP A 387 -13.11 -7.43 -5.36
C ASP A 387 -12.39 -7.72 -6.69
N ALA A 388 -13.00 -8.49 -7.58
CA ALA A 388 -12.45 -8.76 -8.91
C ALA A 388 -12.31 -7.47 -9.75
N ARG A 389 -13.27 -6.54 -9.63
CA ARG A 389 -13.18 -5.21 -10.25
C ARG A 389 -12.02 -4.39 -9.66
N ILE A 390 -11.87 -4.37 -8.34
CA ILE A 390 -10.77 -3.67 -7.65
C ILE A 390 -9.43 -4.27 -8.07
N ASP A 391 -9.30 -5.59 -8.10
CA ASP A 391 -8.09 -6.29 -8.54
C ASP A 391 -7.76 -5.97 -10.01
N ARG A 392 -8.77 -5.88 -10.87
CA ARG A 392 -8.58 -5.51 -12.28
C ARG A 392 -8.04 -4.09 -12.43
N LEU A 393 -8.61 -3.12 -11.71
CA LEU A 393 -8.14 -1.74 -11.69
C LEU A 393 -6.71 -1.63 -11.13
N LEU A 394 -6.39 -2.36 -10.07
CA LEU A 394 -5.05 -2.41 -9.50
C LEU A 394 -4.02 -3.04 -10.45
N SER A 395 -4.44 -4.03 -11.24
CA SER A 395 -3.55 -4.72 -12.20
C SER A 395 -3.09 -3.83 -13.35
N VAL A 396 -3.84 -2.76 -13.64
CA VAL A 396 -3.53 -1.76 -14.69
C VAL A 396 -3.13 -0.39 -14.13
N ASP A 397 -3.00 -0.27 -12.81
CA ASP A 397 -2.64 0.98 -12.10
C ASP A 397 -3.65 2.14 -12.36
N ASP A 398 -4.94 1.84 -12.43
CA ASP A 398 -5.97 2.83 -12.70
C ASP A 398 -6.13 3.83 -11.55
N ASP A 399 -6.23 5.12 -11.89
CA ASP A 399 -6.39 6.22 -10.93
C ASP A 399 -7.79 6.25 -10.29
N ALA A 400 -8.79 5.55 -10.86
CA ALA A 400 -10.12 5.42 -10.28
C ALA A 400 -10.10 4.82 -8.86
N LEU A 401 -9.08 4.00 -8.54
CA LEU A 401 -8.87 3.48 -7.18
C LEU A 401 -8.69 4.56 -6.13
N LEU A 402 -8.13 5.71 -6.51
CA LEU A 402 -7.78 6.80 -5.58
C LEU A 402 -8.98 7.68 -5.21
N GLY A 403 -10.15 7.52 -5.87
CA GLY A 403 -11.38 8.25 -5.51
C GLY A 403 -11.24 9.78 -5.57
N GLY A 404 -10.45 10.30 -6.53
CA GLY A 404 -10.21 11.75 -6.68
C GLY A 404 -9.22 12.35 -5.67
N ALA A 405 -8.65 11.57 -4.76
CA ALA A 405 -7.56 12.00 -3.88
C ALA A 405 -6.22 11.98 -4.64
N ARG A 406 -5.86 13.08 -5.30
CA ARG A 406 -4.56 13.29 -5.96
C ARG A 406 -3.58 14.05 -5.10
#